data_a12ac4abbfe073100126e8a3624eba8c
#
_entry.id   a12ac4abbfe073100126e8a3624eba8c
#
_cell.length_a   1.000
_cell.length_b   1.000
_cell.length_c   1.000
_cell.angle_alpha   90.00
_cell.angle_beta   90.00
_cell.angle_gamma   90.00
#
_symmetry.space_group_name_H-M   'P 1'
#
loop_
_entity.id
_entity.type
_entity.pdbx_description
1 polymer ?
#
loop_
_entity_poly.entity_id
_entity_poly.type
_entity_poly.pdbx_seq_one_letter_code
_entity_poly.pdbx_strand_id
1 'polypeptide(L)'
;MLARTKTLVALVTLLLSSAPLAAQKSEPFTPQVGQPGKDVVWVPTPEGLVEKMLDMAKVGPDDFVIDLGSGDGRNVIGAAKRGARALGVEYNPDMVELSRRNAEAAGVGERARFERGDMYEADISKASVMALFLLPSNLLQLRPKFLALAPGSRIVSNTFLIADWAPDASDRLDGCEMWCEAHLWIVPAQAGGAWRLPGGELTLTQTFQKLTGTMTTGGVATPVTGSLRGDAIELTAGASTWRGRVRDGALELTDTGGRRTRATRVRP
;
A
#
# COMPACT_ATOMS: atom_id res chain seq x y z
N MET A 1 66.25 -55.79 60.85
CA MET A 1 66.25 -54.38 60.50
C MET A 1 65.30 -54.20 59.28
N LEU A 2 64.08 -53.80 59.52
CA LEU A 2 63.13 -53.56 58.46
C LEU A 2 63.02 -52.04 58.21
N ALA A 3 63.40 -51.61 57.03
CA ALA A 3 63.21 -50.22 56.57
C ALA A 3 61.74 -49.99 56.09
N ARG A 4 61.05 -49.07 56.74
CA ARG A 4 59.73 -48.66 56.34
C ARG A 4 59.86 -47.52 55.33
N THR A 5 59.42 -47.78 54.05
CA THR A 5 59.30 -46.78 53.01
C THR A 5 57.97 -46.04 53.19
N LYS A 6 57.99 -44.74 53.38
CA LYS A 6 56.83 -43.88 53.44
C LYS A 6 56.48 -43.38 51.99
N THR A 7 55.38 -43.84 51.46
CA THR A 7 54.86 -43.36 50.17
C THR A 7 54.09 -42.07 50.41
N LEU A 8 54.51 -40.97 49.78
CA LEU A 8 53.86 -39.65 49.81
C LEU A 8 52.87 -39.61 48.66
N VAL A 9 51.56 -39.56 48.95
CA VAL A 9 50.51 -39.37 47.95
C VAL A 9 50.25 -37.86 47.77
N ALA A 10 50.66 -37.33 46.63
CA ALA A 10 50.38 -35.93 46.28
C ALA A 10 48.97 -35.82 45.66
N LEU A 11 48.08 -35.13 46.36
CA LEU A 11 46.73 -34.84 45.91
C LEU A 11 46.81 -33.64 45.00
N VAL A 12 46.63 -33.85 43.67
CA VAL A 12 46.53 -32.77 42.67
C VAL A 12 45.07 -32.30 42.58
N THR A 13 44.74 -31.17 43.17
CA THR A 13 43.42 -30.49 43.08
C THR A 13 43.36 -29.77 41.77
N LEU A 14 42.55 -30.28 40.83
CA LEU A 14 42.24 -29.64 39.54
C LEU A 14 41.19 -28.56 39.77
N LEU A 15 41.60 -27.30 39.78
CA LEU A 15 40.71 -26.14 39.81
C LEU A 15 40.12 -25.93 38.41
N LEU A 16 38.89 -26.38 38.18
CA LEU A 16 38.09 -26.05 37.02
C LEU A 16 37.64 -24.57 37.09
N SER A 17 38.38 -23.68 36.46
CA SER A 17 37.94 -22.30 36.23
C SER A 17 36.84 -22.28 35.19
N SER A 18 35.60 -22.13 35.64
CA SER A 18 34.45 -21.80 34.76
C SER A 18 34.58 -20.36 34.30
N ALA A 19 35.17 -20.15 33.12
CA ALA A 19 35.10 -18.86 32.45
C ALA A 19 33.64 -18.62 32.00
N PRO A 20 33.05 -17.45 32.27
CA PRO A 20 31.71 -17.14 31.75
C PRO A 20 31.77 -17.12 30.21
N LEU A 21 30.90 -17.91 29.58
CA LEU A 21 30.68 -17.88 28.15
C LEU A 21 30.12 -16.49 27.82
N ALA A 22 30.95 -15.57 27.36
CA ALA A 22 30.51 -14.29 26.84
C ALA A 22 29.64 -14.58 25.63
N ALA A 23 28.34 -14.31 25.75
CA ALA A 23 27.40 -14.36 24.62
C ALA A 23 27.95 -13.46 23.52
N GLN A 24 28.43 -14.05 22.42
CA GLN A 24 28.79 -13.30 21.22
C GLN A 24 27.54 -12.60 20.75
N LYS A 25 27.50 -11.26 20.87
CA LYS A 25 26.50 -10.45 20.19
C LYS A 25 26.71 -10.71 18.70
N SER A 26 25.73 -11.38 18.06
CA SER A 26 25.71 -11.49 16.62
C SER A 26 25.70 -10.08 16.03
N GLU A 27 26.52 -9.86 15.00
CA GLU A 27 26.49 -8.61 14.22
C GLU A 27 25.05 -8.31 13.77
N PRO A 28 24.60 -7.04 13.85
CA PRO A 28 23.27 -6.68 13.38
C PRO A 28 23.11 -7.02 11.91
N PHE A 29 21.98 -7.63 11.55
CA PHE A 29 21.64 -7.92 10.15
C PHE A 29 21.69 -6.64 9.31
N THR A 30 22.41 -6.70 8.17
CA THR A 30 22.52 -5.63 7.18
C THR A 30 22.11 -6.21 5.82
N PRO A 31 21.03 -5.70 5.18
CA PRO A 31 20.58 -6.20 3.91
C PRO A 31 21.52 -5.81 2.76
N GLN A 32 21.59 -6.65 1.74
CA GLN A 32 22.32 -6.35 0.50
C GLN A 32 21.33 -6.06 -0.63
N VAL A 33 21.55 -4.99 -1.38
CA VAL A 33 20.74 -4.66 -2.56
C VAL A 33 20.77 -5.84 -3.55
N GLY A 34 19.58 -6.27 -4.00
CA GLY A 34 19.44 -7.44 -4.86
C GLY A 34 19.37 -8.77 -4.13
N GLN A 35 19.44 -8.78 -2.78
CA GLN A 35 19.28 -10.05 -2.04
C GLN A 35 17.91 -10.67 -2.33
N PRO A 36 17.84 -12.02 -2.45
CA PRO A 36 16.57 -12.70 -2.71
C PRO A 36 15.59 -12.53 -1.56
N GLY A 37 14.32 -12.22 -1.91
CA GLY A 37 13.17 -12.35 -1.03
C GLY A 37 12.31 -13.53 -1.46
N LYS A 38 11.10 -13.67 -0.89
CA LYS A 38 10.17 -14.74 -1.29
C LYS A 38 9.67 -14.57 -2.72
N ASP A 39 9.20 -13.38 -3.07
CA ASP A 39 8.54 -13.11 -4.35
C ASP A 39 9.24 -11.98 -5.14
N VAL A 40 10.09 -11.20 -4.47
CA VAL A 40 10.84 -10.08 -5.05
C VAL A 40 12.23 -10.02 -4.43
N VAL A 41 13.20 -9.47 -5.16
CA VAL A 41 14.50 -9.08 -4.60
C VAL A 41 14.35 -7.79 -3.82
N TRP A 42 15.13 -7.62 -2.74
CA TRP A 42 15.12 -6.38 -2.00
C TRP A 42 15.89 -5.27 -2.74
N VAL A 43 15.19 -4.20 -3.05
CA VAL A 43 15.75 -2.95 -3.59
C VAL A 43 15.14 -1.79 -2.83
N PRO A 44 15.94 -0.94 -2.20
CA PRO A 44 15.43 0.18 -1.43
C PRO A 44 14.90 1.31 -2.34
N THR A 45 13.69 1.81 -2.08
CA THR A 45 13.19 3.04 -2.70
C THR A 45 14.07 4.22 -2.28
N PRO A 46 14.54 5.09 -3.20
CA PRO A 46 15.25 6.32 -2.83
C PRO A 46 14.41 7.15 -1.82
N GLU A 47 15.06 7.70 -0.78
CA GLU A 47 14.35 8.45 0.27
C GLU A 47 13.54 9.62 -0.29
N GLY A 48 14.11 10.40 -1.22
CA GLY A 48 13.39 11.48 -1.88
C GLY A 48 12.16 11.01 -2.66
N LEU A 49 12.17 9.76 -3.18
CA LEU A 49 11.00 9.20 -3.86
C LEU A 49 9.95 8.71 -2.85
N VAL A 50 10.36 8.19 -1.69
CA VAL A 50 9.43 7.90 -0.58
C VAL A 50 8.64 9.16 -0.22
N GLU A 51 9.35 10.29 0.00
CA GLU A 51 8.70 11.56 0.31
C GLU A 51 7.75 12.00 -0.81
N LYS A 52 8.19 11.94 -2.07
CA LYS A 52 7.36 12.28 -3.23
C LYS A 52 6.11 11.41 -3.32
N MET A 53 6.21 10.10 -3.13
CA MET A 53 5.09 9.16 -3.12
C MET A 53 4.06 9.52 -2.03
N LEU A 54 4.54 9.80 -0.81
CA LEU A 54 3.70 10.16 0.31
C LEU A 54 3.06 11.55 0.13
N ASP A 55 3.75 12.50 -0.54
CA ASP A 55 3.19 13.81 -0.93
C ASP A 55 2.09 13.65 -1.97
N MET A 56 2.30 12.86 -3.02
CA MET A 56 1.31 12.57 -4.05
C MET A 56 0.04 11.94 -3.44
N ALA A 57 0.22 11.04 -2.48
CA ALA A 57 -0.88 10.43 -1.73
C ALA A 57 -1.46 11.37 -0.65
N LYS A 58 -0.85 12.54 -0.38
CA LYS A 58 -1.24 13.48 0.68
C LYS A 58 -1.38 12.78 2.03
N VAL A 59 -0.39 11.95 2.38
CA VAL A 59 -0.41 11.21 3.64
C VAL A 59 -0.37 12.15 4.84
N GLY A 60 -1.27 11.93 5.79
CA GLY A 60 -1.42 12.71 7.01
C GLY A 60 -1.90 11.88 8.22
N PRO A 61 -2.17 12.54 9.36
CA PRO A 61 -2.44 11.86 10.64
C PRO A 61 -3.68 10.95 10.66
N ASP A 62 -4.64 11.20 9.78
CA ASP A 62 -5.87 10.41 9.70
C ASP A 62 -5.69 9.13 8.87
N ASP A 63 -4.54 8.95 8.25
CA ASP A 63 -4.29 7.83 7.36
C ASP A 63 -3.85 6.56 8.10
N PHE A 64 -4.21 5.43 7.49
CA PHE A 64 -3.62 4.14 7.76
C PHE A 64 -2.88 3.67 6.49
N VAL A 65 -1.57 3.72 6.55
CA VAL A 65 -0.69 3.35 5.42
C VAL A 65 -0.26 1.90 5.56
N ILE A 66 -0.35 1.13 4.48
CA ILE A 66 0.18 -0.24 4.44
C ILE A 66 1.22 -0.34 3.32
N ASP A 67 2.35 -1.00 3.63
CA ASP A 67 3.39 -1.39 2.68
C ASP A 67 3.52 -2.91 2.67
N LEU A 68 3.38 -3.51 1.50
CA LEU A 68 3.52 -4.95 1.26
C LEU A 68 4.92 -5.24 0.68
N GLY A 69 5.66 -6.12 1.33
CA GLY A 69 7.09 -6.30 1.06
C GLY A 69 7.89 -5.10 1.58
N SER A 70 7.64 -4.72 2.83
CA SER A 70 8.09 -3.43 3.39
C SER A 70 9.61 -3.28 3.54
N GLY A 71 10.38 -4.36 3.36
CA GLY A 71 11.83 -4.33 3.39
C GLY A 71 12.38 -3.77 4.70
N ASP A 72 13.18 -2.70 4.61
CA ASP A 72 13.77 -2.01 5.75
C ASP A 72 12.84 -0.99 6.43
N GLY A 73 11.58 -0.91 5.96
CA GLY A 73 10.50 -0.13 6.58
C GLY A 73 10.42 1.34 6.16
N ARG A 74 11.19 1.80 5.17
CA ARG A 74 11.31 3.23 4.83
C ARG A 74 10.00 3.92 4.46
N ASN A 75 9.11 3.28 3.69
CA ASN A 75 7.78 3.83 3.36
C ASN A 75 6.91 3.98 4.61
N VAL A 76 6.91 2.95 5.46
CA VAL A 76 6.16 2.90 6.73
C VAL A 76 6.66 3.97 7.69
N ILE A 77 7.99 4.09 7.84
CA ILE A 77 8.63 5.09 8.70
C ILE A 77 8.35 6.50 8.19
N GLY A 78 8.46 6.73 6.86
CA GLY A 78 8.13 8.00 6.23
C GLY A 78 6.68 8.42 6.49
N ALA A 79 5.73 7.49 6.35
CA ALA A 79 4.33 7.73 6.66
C ALA A 79 4.11 8.06 8.15
N ALA A 80 4.76 7.31 9.05
CA ALA A 80 4.66 7.53 10.49
C ALA A 80 5.22 8.88 10.93
N LYS A 81 6.29 9.37 10.30
CA LYS A 81 6.83 10.73 10.50
C LYS A 81 5.82 11.83 10.16
N ARG A 82 4.88 11.56 9.24
CA ARG A 82 3.76 12.47 8.87
C ARG A 82 2.56 12.36 9.82
N GLY A 83 2.68 11.56 10.88
CA GLY A 83 1.64 11.34 11.88
C GLY A 83 0.67 10.20 11.57
N ALA A 84 0.77 9.58 10.40
CA ALA A 84 -0.07 8.44 10.02
C ALA A 84 0.21 7.21 10.89
N ARG A 85 -0.79 6.35 11.05
CA ARG A 85 -0.55 4.96 11.47
C ARG A 85 -0.06 4.19 10.26
N ALA A 86 0.96 3.34 10.43
CA ALA A 86 1.53 2.62 9.31
C ALA A 86 1.91 1.17 9.68
N LEU A 87 1.70 0.26 8.73
CA LEU A 87 1.99 -1.16 8.86
C LEU A 87 2.83 -1.63 7.68
N GLY A 88 3.96 -2.26 7.97
CA GLY A 88 4.76 -3.01 7.01
C GLY A 88 4.50 -4.50 7.16
N VAL A 89 4.22 -5.17 6.05
CA VAL A 89 4.15 -6.62 5.97
C VAL A 89 5.35 -7.12 5.20
N GLU A 90 6.19 -7.94 5.83
CA GLU A 90 7.44 -8.42 5.25
C GLU A 90 7.62 -9.93 5.56
N TYR A 91 8.05 -10.69 4.56
CA TYR A 91 8.21 -12.14 4.72
C TYR A 91 9.48 -12.53 5.48
N ASN A 92 10.58 -11.78 5.25
CA ASN A 92 11.86 -12.05 5.87
C ASN A 92 11.90 -11.55 7.33
N PRO A 93 12.05 -12.42 8.32
CA PRO A 93 12.05 -12.03 9.73
C PRO A 93 13.19 -11.07 10.11
N ASP A 94 14.37 -11.18 9.46
CA ASP A 94 15.51 -10.30 9.74
C ASP A 94 15.22 -8.87 9.23
N MET A 95 14.52 -8.73 8.11
CA MET A 95 14.04 -7.45 7.59
C MET A 95 12.98 -6.84 8.51
N VAL A 96 12.05 -7.64 9.03
CA VAL A 96 11.05 -7.19 10.02
C VAL A 96 11.74 -6.62 11.25
N GLU A 97 12.73 -7.32 11.76
CA GLU A 97 13.48 -6.87 12.93
C GLU A 97 14.31 -5.61 12.65
N LEU A 98 14.92 -5.53 11.46
CA LEU A 98 15.61 -4.32 11.00
C LEU A 98 14.64 -3.14 10.92
N SER A 99 13.45 -3.31 10.32
CA SER A 99 12.44 -2.27 10.20
C SER A 99 11.98 -1.72 11.55
N ARG A 100 11.82 -2.62 12.55
CA ARG A 100 11.48 -2.23 13.93
C ARG A 100 12.57 -1.36 14.54
N ARG A 101 13.84 -1.78 14.45
CA ARG A 101 14.97 -0.98 14.92
C ARG A 101 15.06 0.38 14.23
N ASN A 102 14.82 0.42 12.91
CA ASN A 102 14.81 1.66 12.14
C ASN A 102 13.70 2.61 12.61
N ALA A 103 12.50 2.08 12.88
CA ALA A 103 11.38 2.87 13.38
C ALA A 103 11.62 3.42 14.78
N GLU A 104 12.22 2.64 15.67
CA GLU A 104 12.61 3.08 17.00
C GLU A 104 13.69 4.18 16.93
N ALA A 105 14.72 3.97 16.11
CA ALA A 105 15.77 4.96 15.88
C ALA A 105 15.23 6.26 15.27
N ALA A 106 14.18 6.18 14.46
CA ALA A 106 13.49 7.34 13.89
C ALA A 106 12.47 8.00 14.86
N GLY A 107 12.26 7.44 16.05
CA GLY A 107 11.32 7.95 17.06
C GLY A 107 9.84 7.77 16.69
N VAL A 108 9.50 6.79 15.81
CA VAL A 108 8.14 6.57 15.32
C VAL A 108 7.60 5.17 15.61
N GLY A 109 8.26 4.38 16.46
CA GLY A 109 7.91 2.99 16.75
C GLY A 109 6.47 2.77 17.23
N GLU A 110 5.81 3.77 17.85
CA GLU A 110 4.41 3.67 18.25
C GLU A 110 3.43 3.70 17.06
N ARG A 111 3.80 4.38 15.96
CA ARG A 111 2.97 4.56 14.74
C ARG A 111 3.37 3.63 13.60
N ALA A 112 4.64 3.22 13.54
CA ALA A 112 5.20 2.32 12.53
C ALA A 112 5.27 0.89 13.10
N ARG A 113 4.41 0.02 12.62
CA ARG A 113 4.38 -1.39 13.03
C ARG A 113 4.83 -2.28 11.89
N PHE A 114 5.42 -3.43 12.23
CA PHE A 114 5.92 -4.39 11.24
C PHE A 114 5.54 -5.79 11.65
N GLU A 115 4.98 -6.54 10.70
CA GLU A 115 4.53 -7.91 10.89
C GLU A 115 5.20 -8.82 9.87
N ARG A 116 5.59 -10.02 10.32
CA ARG A 116 6.02 -11.06 9.40
C ARG A 116 4.79 -11.67 8.74
N GLY A 117 4.75 -11.64 7.41
CA GLY A 117 3.61 -12.18 6.68
C GLY A 117 3.84 -12.28 5.19
N ASP A 118 2.91 -12.97 4.53
CA ASP A 118 2.81 -13.02 3.09
C ASP A 118 1.98 -11.82 2.59
N MET A 119 2.53 -11.05 1.64
CA MET A 119 1.84 -9.88 1.08
C MET A 119 0.50 -10.23 0.42
N TYR A 120 0.37 -11.44 -0.13
CA TYR A 120 -0.87 -11.87 -0.77
C TYR A 120 -1.96 -12.26 0.21
N GLU A 121 -1.60 -12.67 1.42
CA GLU A 121 -2.54 -13.08 2.49
C GLU A 121 -2.90 -11.92 3.42
N ALA A 122 -2.09 -10.86 3.45
CA ALA A 122 -2.29 -9.72 4.32
C ALA A 122 -3.68 -9.08 4.15
N ASP A 123 -4.33 -8.74 5.25
CA ASP A 123 -5.56 -7.97 5.25
C ASP A 123 -5.25 -6.48 5.08
N ILE A 124 -5.57 -5.95 3.91
CA ILE A 124 -5.40 -4.54 3.57
C ILE A 124 -6.71 -3.74 3.61
N SER A 125 -7.82 -4.35 4.00
CA SER A 125 -9.17 -3.77 3.88
C SER A 125 -9.36 -2.42 4.59
N LYS A 126 -8.52 -2.13 5.58
CA LYS A 126 -8.55 -0.88 6.35
C LYS A 126 -7.57 0.18 5.86
N ALA A 127 -6.78 -0.11 4.82
CA ALA A 127 -5.81 0.83 4.30
C ALA A 127 -6.51 2.04 3.65
N SER A 128 -6.12 3.24 4.06
CA SER A 128 -6.45 4.46 3.32
C SER A 128 -5.38 4.79 2.27
N VAL A 129 -4.15 4.28 2.49
CA VAL A 129 -3.03 4.40 1.55
C VAL A 129 -2.26 3.09 1.46
N MET A 130 -1.91 2.68 0.24
CA MET A 130 -0.89 1.68 -0.04
C MET A 130 0.34 2.40 -0.57
N ALA A 131 1.54 2.13 0.00
CA ALA A 131 2.81 2.68 -0.47
C ALA A 131 3.74 1.52 -0.85
N LEU A 132 4.01 1.32 -2.15
CA LEU A 132 4.49 0.05 -2.68
C LEU A 132 5.76 0.21 -3.54
N PHE A 133 6.63 -0.80 -3.49
CA PHE A 133 7.64 -1.05 -4.50
C PHE A 133 7.68 -2.54 -4.83
N LEU A 134 6.81 -2.96 -5.73
CA LEU A 134 6.60 -4.35 -6.12
C LEU A 134 6.71 -4.51 -7.64
N LEU A 135 7.09 -5.70 -8.11
CA LEU A 135 7.14 -6.01 -9.53
C LEU A 135 5.73 -5.95 -10.17
N PRO A 136 5.63 -5.72 -11.48
CA PRO A 136 4.34 -5.67 -12.20
C PRO A 136 3.47 -6.91 -11.99
N SER A 137 4.08 -8.10 -11.91
CA SER A 137 3.37 -9.35 -11.65
C SER A 137 2.72 -9.39 -10.27
N ASN A 138 3.41 -8.90 -9.24
CA ASN A 138 2.87 -8.83 -7.88
C ASN A 138 1.73 -7.81 -7.80
N LEU A 139 1.91 -6.62 -8.41
CA LEU A 139 0.87 -5.59 -8.48
C LEU A 139 -0.38 -6.09 -9.20
N LEU A 140 -0.22 -6.84 -10.30
CA LEU A 140 -1.33 -7.45 -11.04
C LEU A 140 -2.09 -8.46 -10.17
N GLN A 141 -1.38 -9.32 -9.44
CA GLN A 141 -1.98 -10.31 -8.54
C GLN A 141 -2.71 -9.65 -7.36
N LEU A 142 -2.19 -8.54 -6.84
CA LEU A 142 -2.79 -7.78 -5.73
C LEU A 142 -3.94 -6.85 -6.18
N ARG A 143 -4.05 -6.54 -7.48
CA ARG A 143 -5.06 -5.59 -8.01
C ARG A 143 -6.50 -5.85 -7.56
N PRO A 144 -7.01 -7.09 -7.48
CA PRO A 144 -8.36 -7.35 -6.96
C PRO A 144 -8.54 -6.85 -5.51
N LYS A 145 -7.52 -7.03 -4.65
CA LYS A 145 -7.53 -6.50 -3.28
C LYS A 145 -7.51 -4.97 -3.26
N PHE A 146 -6.73 -4.34 -4.15
CA PHE A 146 -6.68 -2.89 -4.27
C PHE A 146 -8.03 -2.30 -4.69
N LEU A 147 -8.70 -2.92 -5.66
CA LEU A 147 -10.02 -2.49 -6.13
C LEU A 147 -11.14 -2.72 -5.11
N ALA A 148 -10.91 -3.56 -4.11
CA ALA A 148 -11.82 -3.81 -2.99
C ALA A 148 -11.64 -2.81 -1.82
N LEU A 149 -10.61 -1.97 -1.83
CA LEU A 149 -10.42 -0.90 -0.86
C LEU A 149 -11.57 0.13 -0.94
N ALA A 150 -11.77 0.87 0.13
CA ALA A 150 -12.76 1.93 0.16
C ALA A 150 -12.53 2.94 -0.98
N PRO A 151 -13.59 3.41 -1.69
CA PRO A 151 -13.46 4.46 -2.68
C PRO A 151 -12.74 5.69 -2.12
N GLY A 152 -11.73 6.18 -2.84
CA GLY A 152 -10.89 7.28 -2.37
C GLY A 152 -9.61 6.82 -1.65
N SER A 153 -9.44 5.52 -1.35
CA SER A 153 -8.14 4.99 -0.94
C SER A 153 -7.11 5.27 -2.05
N ARG A 154 -5.88 5.52 -1.66
CA ARG A 154 -4.80 5.94 -2.56
C ARG A 154 -3.74 4.86 -2.60
N ILE A 155 -3.24 4.57 -3.79
CA ILE A 155 -2.14 3.62 -4.00
C ILE A 155 -1.02 4.39 -4.66
N VAL A 156 0.15 4.43 -4.03
CA VAL A 156 1.36 4.96 -4.65
C VAL A 156 2.36 3.84 -4.86
N SER A 157 2.94 3.79 -6.05
CA SER A 157 3.93 2.78 -6.43
C SER A 157 5.18 3.44 -6.99
N ASN A 158 6.33 2.93 -6.55
CA ASN A 158 7.61 3.25 -7.15
C ASN A 158 7.71 2.55 -8.52
N THR A 159 7.96 3.30 -9.58
CA THR A 159 8.33 2.90 -10.95
C THR A 159 7.33 2.00 -11.68
N PHE A 160 6.76 1.00 -11.05
CA PHE A 160 5.95 0.00 -11.74
C PHE A 160 4.45 0.33 -11.75
N LEU A 161 3.82 0.07 -12.89
CA LEU A 161 2.41 0.28 -13.13
C LEU A 161 1.58 -0.95 -12.74
N ILE A 162 0.32 -0.72 -12.40
CA ILE A 162 -0.68 -1.78 -12.15
C ILE A 162 -1.30 -2.20 -13.48
N ALA A 163 -0.56 -2.95 -14.28
CA ALA A 163 -1.00 -3.47 -15.59
C ALA A 163 -1.79 -2.43 -16.42
N ASP A 164 -3.02 -2.77 -16.82
CA ASP A 164 -3.93 -1.96 -17.64
C ASP A 164 -4.72 -0.89 -16.87
N TRP A 165 -4.51 -0.77 -15.54
CA TRP A 165 -5.10 0.31 -14.76
C TRP A 165 -4.21 1.57 -14.83
N ALA A 166 -4.61 2.53 -15.66
CA ALA A 166 -3.86 3.79 -15.81
C ALA A 166 -3.84 4.59 -14.49
N PRO A 167 -2.68 5.16 -14.09
CA PRO A 167 -2.61 5.99 -12.89
C PRO A 167 -3.37 7.31 -13.05
N ASP A 168 -3.85 7.85 -11.93
CA ASP A 168 -4.48 9.19 -11.86
C ASP A 168 -3.44 10.32 -11.93
N ALA A 169 -2.20 10.04 -11.51
CA ALA A 169 -1.07 10.94 -11.62
C ALA A 169 0.25 10.18 -11.64
N SER A 170 1.26 10.75 -12.27
CA SER A 170 2.64 10.28 -12.24
C SER A 170 3.57 11.46 -12.08
N ASP A 171 4.67 11.26 -11.36
CA ASP A 171 5.72 12.26 -11.16
C ASP A 171 7.09 11.57 -11.11
N ARG A 172 8.15 12.34 -11.32
CA ARG A 172 9.53 11.86 -11.31
C ARG A 172 10.37 12.63 -10.31
N LEU A 173 11.25 11.91 -9.61
CA LEU A 173 12.22 12.53 -8.73
C LEU A 173 13.40 13.07 -9.56
N ASP A 174 13.65 14.38 -9.48
CA ASP A 174 14.76 15.03 -10.17
C ASP A 174 16.11 14.57 -9.60
N GLY A 175 17.11 14.48 -10.48
CA GLY A 175 18.47 14.07 -10.09
C GLY A 175 18.62 12.62 -9.64
N CYS A 176 17.59 11.81 -9.82
CA CYS A 176 17.60 10.41 -9.48
C CYS A 176 17.95 9.56 -10.72
N GLU A 177 18.79 8.52 -10.55
CA GLU A 177 19.29 7.69 -11.66
C GLU A 177 18.44 6.45 -11.92
N MET A 178 17.96 5.76 -10.86
CA MET A 178 17.17 4.53 -10.97
C MET A 178 15.97 4.52 -10.02
N TRP A 179 14.87 3.93 -10.48
CA TRP A 179 13.65 3.77 -9.68
C TRP A 179 13.11 5.12 -9.21
N CYS A 180 12.94 6.04 -10.15
CA CYS A 180 12.72 7.45 -9.88
C CYS A 180 11.31 7.95 -10.16
N GLU A 181 10.42 7.07 -10.64
CA GLU A 181 9.04 7.43 -10.98
C GLU A 181 8.09 7.02 -9.85
N ALA A 182 7.14 7.89 -9.56
CA ALA A 182 6.04 7.62 -8.64
C ALA A 182 4.72 7.68 -9.41
N HIS A 183 3.86 6.71 -9.16
CA HIS A 183 2.54 6.62 -9.76
C HIS A 183 1.47 6.60 -8.67
N LEU A 184 0.37 7.31 -8.88
CA LEU A 184 -0.77 7.39 -7.95
C LEU A 184 -2.02 6.86 -8.62
N TRP A 185 -2.74 5.98 -7.93
CA TRP A 185 -4.12 5.59 -8.24
C TRP A 185 -5.03 5.95 -7.08
N ILE A 186 -6.25 6.38 -7.41
CA ILE A 186 -7.32 6.62 -6.44
C ILE A 186 -8.41 5.59 -6.70
N VAL A 187 -8.66 4.74 -5.72
CA VAL A 187 -9.63 3.64 -5.85
C VAL A 187 -11.01 4.20 -6.19
N PRO A 188 -11.60 3.84 -7.35
CA PRO A 188 -12.88 4.37 -7.77
C PRO A 188 -14.05 3.66 -7.08
N ALA A 189 -15.13 4.39 -6.87
CA ALA A 189 -16.39 3.78 -6.47
C ALA A 189 -16.96 2.90 -7.59
N GLN A 190 -17.87 2.00 -7.24
CA GLN A 190 -18.55 1.11 -8.19
C GLN A 190 -19.80 1.81 -8.77
N ALA A 191 -19.67 2.37 -9.97
CA ALA A 191 -20.74 3.07 -10.69
C ALA A 191 -21.29 2.28 -11.89
N GLY A 192 -20.66 1.18 -12.30
CA GLY A 192 -21.13 0.33 -13.39
C GLY A 192 -22.50 -0.28 -13.09
N GLY A 193 -23.32 -0.51 -14.14
CA GLY A 193 -24.66 -1.10 -14.05
C GLY A 193 -25.77 -0.15 -14.48
N ALA A 194 -27.02 -0.55 -14.23
CA ALA A 194 -28.21 0.21 -14.60
C ALA A 194 -28.71 1.09 -13.45
N TRP A 195 -29.13 2.30 -13.78
CA TRP A 195 -29.59 3.33 -12.87
C TRP A 195 -30.90 3.94 -13.37
N ARG A 196 -31.86 4.12 -12.46
CA ARG A 196 -33.10 4.83 -12.73
C ARG A 196 -32.96 6.31 -12.41
N LEU A 197 -33.25 7.14 -13.39
CA LEU A 197 -33.31 8.59 -13.30
C LEU A 197 -34.75 9.08 -13.24
N PRO A 198 -35.05 10.27 -12.70
CA PRO A 198 -36.34 10.93 -12.95
C PRO A 198 -36.55 11.14 -14.47
N GLY A 199 -37.53 10.40 -15.04
CA GLY A 199 -37.84 10.49 -16.47
C GLY A 199 -36.92 9.73 -17.42
N GLY A 200 -36.11 8.79 -16.91
CA GLY A 200 -35.22 8.02 -17.78
C GLY A 200 -34.38 6.96 -17.09
N GLU A 201 -33.44 6.42 -17.83
CA GLU A 201 -32.51 5.38 -17.41
C GLU A 201 -31.10 5.74 -17.83
N LEU A 202 -30.13 5.28 -17.05
CA LEU A 202 -28.68 5.40 -17.32
C LEU A 202 -28.05 4.02 -17.16
N THR A 203 -27.38 3.53 -18.19
CA THR A 203 -26.59 2.30 -18.14
C THR A 203 -25.13 2.67 -18.26
N LEU A 204 -24.29 2.21 -17.30
CA LEU A 204 -22.85 2.47 -17.27
C LEU A 204 -22.07 1.18 -17.33
N THR A 205 -21.06 1.16 -18.20
CA THR A 205 -19.95 0.19 -18.21
C THR A 205 -18.76 0.88 -17.57
N GLN A 206 -18.14 0.22 -16.60
CA GLN A 206 -16.98 0.75 -15.87
C GLN A 206 -15.75 -0.08 -16.14
N THR A 207 -14.65 0.60 -16.50
CA THR A 207 -13.30 0.04 -16.56
C THR A 207 -12.42 0.91 -15.67
N PHE A 208 -12.15 0.43 -14.45
CA PHE A 208 -11.45 1.18 -13.39
C PHE A 208 -12.13 2.54 -13.13
N GLN A 209 -11.42 3.65 -13.34
CA GLN A 209 -11.97 5.00 -13.20
C GLN A 209 -12.72 5.51 -14.43
N LYS A 210 -12.74 4.78 -15.56
CA LYS A 210 -13.39 5.21 -16.79
C LYS A 210 -14.80 4.66 -16.89
N LEU A 211 -15.72 5.50 -17.38
CA LEU A 211 -17.13 5.18 -17.58
C LEU A 211 -17.53 5.42 -19.03
N THR A 212 -18.28 4.46 -19.58
CA THR A 212 -19.00 4.61 -20.84
C THR A 212 -20.42 4.09 -20.66
N GLY A 213 -21.35 4.49 -21.50
CA GLY A 213 -22.72 4.00 -21.38
C GLY A 213 -23.72 4.74 -22.23
N THR A 214 -24.98 4.66 -21.80
CA THR A 214 -26.11 5.31 -22.50
C THR A 214 -27.07 5.86 -21.46
N MET A 215 -27.52 7.12 -21.71
CA MET A 215 -28.59 7.75 -20.96
C MET A 215 -29.81 7.82 -21.88
N THR A 216 -30.94 7.28 -21.44
CA THR A 216 -32.23 7.37 -22.17
C THR A 216 -33.16 8.29 -21.41
N THR A 217 -33.58 9.39 -22.04
CA THR A 217 -34.51 10.36 -21.46
C THR A 217 -35.59 10.70 -22.50
N GLY A 218 -36.88 10.61 -22.13
CA GLY A 218 -37.98 10.85 -23.07
C GLY A 218 -37.95 9.94 -24.31
N GLY A 219 -37.43 8.73 -24.21
CA GLY A 219 -37.26 7.78 -25.32
C GLY A 219 -36.06 8.02 -26.22
N VAL A 220 -35.26 9.06 -25.96
CA VAL A 220 -34.04 9.37 -26.73
C VAL A 220 -32.82 8.81 -26.01
N ALA A 221 -32.05 7.94 -26.69
CA ALA A 221 -30.81 7.39 -26.20
C ALA A 221 -29.60 8.28 -26.56
N THR A 222 -28.82 8.68 -25.59
CA THR A 222 -27.63 9.52 -25.77
C THR A 222 -26.42 8.79 -25.22
N PRO A 223 -25.31 8.65 -25.97
CA PRO A 223 -24.06 8.08 -25.46
C PRO A 223 -23.52 8.89 -24.28
N VAL A 224 -22.98 8.17 -23.28
CA VAL A 224 -22.37 8.75 -22.08
C VAL A 224 -20.92 8.34 -22.00
N THR A 225 -20.08 9.30 -21.65
CA THR A 225 -18.71 9.08 -21.18
C THR A 225 -18.53 9.70 -19.80
N GLY A 226 -17.53 9.23 -19.03
CA GLY A 226 -17.29 9.84 -17.74
C GLY A 226 -16.09 9.23 -17.02
N SER A 227 -15.85 9.72 -15.82
CA SER A 227 -14.76 9.28 -14.96
C SER A 227 -15.13 9.29 -13.49
N LEU A 228 -14.37 8.53 -12.73
CA LEU A 228 -14.43 8.45 -11.28
C LEU A 228 -13.08 8.86 -10.68
N ARG A 229 -13.14 9.57 -9.56
CA ARG A 229 -11.99 9.80 -8.68
C ARG A 229 -12.43 9.58 -7.23
N GLY A 230 -12.15 8.41 -6.70
CA GLY A 230 -12.80 7.98 -5.46
C GLY A 230 -14.32 7.84 -5.66
N ASP A 231 -15.08 8.50 -4.79
CA ASP A 231 -16.55 8.60 -4.90
C ASP A 231 -17.04 9.71 -5.84
N ALA A 232 -16.16 10.64 -6.25
CA ALA A 232 -16.51 11.69 -7.16
C ALA A 232 -16.69 11.15 -8.58
N ILE A 233 -17.79 11.54 -9.24
CA ILE A 233 -18.17 11.13 -10.59
C ILE A 233 -18.40 12.33 -11.48
N GLU A 234 -17.90 12.26 -12.70
CA GLU A 234 -18.24 13.19 -13.78
C GLU A 234 -18.78 12.39 -14.97
N LEU A 235 -19.92 12.82 -15.53
CA LEU A 235 -20.55 12.20 -16.69
C LEU A 235 -20.85 13.26 -17.74
N THR A 236 -20.66 12.92 -19.01
CA THR A 236 -21.01 13.76 -20.16
C THR A 236 -21.91 12.98 -21.10
N ALA A 237 -23.06 13.56 -21.47
CA ALA A 237 -23.98 13.04 -22.49
C ALA A 237 -24.40 14.16 -23.40
N GLY A 238 -24.04 14.11 -24.70
CA GLY A 238 -24.23 15.22 -25.64
C GLY A 238 -23.56 16.49 -25.16
N ALA A 239 -24.32 17.59 -25.06
CA ALA A 239 -23.83 18.88 -24.56
C ALA A 239 -23.92 19.03 -23.03
N SER A 240 -24.45 18.05 -22.32
CA SER A 240 -24.69 18.13 -20.88
C SER A 240 -23.59 17.41 -20.09
N THR A 241 -23.11 18.05 -19.00
CA THR A 241 -22.18 17.47 -18.06
C THR A 241 -22.78 17.46 -16.66
N TRP A 242 -22.63 16.36 -15.95
CA TRP A 242 -23.05 16.19 -14.57
C TRP A 242 -21.83 15.90 -13.72
N ARG A 243 -21.77 16.50 -12.54
CA ARG A 243 -20.80 16.22 -11.50
C ARG A 243 -21.51 15.80 -10.23
N GLY A 244 -20.89 14.89 -9.49
CA GLY A 244 -21.53 14.42 -8.28
C GLY A 244 -20.73 13.37 -7.54
N ARG A 245 -21.45 12.53 -6.80
CA ARG A 245 -20.86 11.46 -6.00
C ARG A 245 -21.64 10.16 -6.10
N VAL A 246 -20.93 9.06 -5.93
CA VAL A 246 -21.49 7.73 -5.76
C VAL A 246 -21.58 7.46 -4.25
N ARG A 247 -22.79 7.42 -3.70
CA ARG A 247 -23.01 7.18 -2.26
C ARG A 247 -24.23 6.30 -2.02
N ASP A 248 -24.14 5.38 -1.08
CA ASP A 248 -25.25 4.57 -0.59
C ASP A 248 -26.08 3.92 -1.72
N GLY A 249 -25.40 3.42 -2.75
CA GLY A 249 -26.08 2.81 -3.91
C GLY A 249 -26.86 3.80 -4.80
N ALA A 250 -26.57 5.10 -4.71
CA ALA A 250 -27.12 6.14 -5.56
C ALA A 250 -26.03 6.98 -6.23
N LEU A 251 -26.37 7.60 -7.37
CA LEU A 251 -25.61 8.69 -7.96
C LEU A 251 -26.30 10.00 -7.60
N GLU A 252 -25.60 10.86 -6.90
CA GLU A 252 -26.06 12.24 -6.60
C GLU A 252 -25.36 13.16 -7.59
N LEU A 253 -26.10 13.63 -8.58
CA LEU A 253 -25.57 14.38 -9.72
C LEU A 253 -26.11 15.81 -9.74
N THR A 254 -25.29 16.74 -10.19
CA THR A 254 -25.69 18.13 -10.45
C THR A 254 -25.25 18.49 -11.87
N ASP A 255 -26.15 18.98 -12.69
CA ASP A 255 -25.81 19.44 -14.03
C ASP A 255 -25.22 20.87 -14.04
N THR A 256 -24.73 21.29 -15.19
CA THR A 256 -24.13 22.64 -15.38
C THR A 256 -25.08 23.79 -15.07
N GLY A 257 -26.42 23.56 -15.12
CA GLY A 257 -27.46 24.52 -14.75
C GLY A 257 -27.79 24.52 -13.25
N GLY A 258 -27.10 23.69 -12.43
CA GLY A 258 -27.34 23.59 -10.99
C GLY A 258 -28.51 22.66 -10.60
N ARG A 259 -29.15 22.00 -11.56
CA ARG A 259 -30.23 21.05 -11.25
C ARG A 259 -29.68 19.76 -10.67
N ARG A 260 -30.18 19.40 -9.50
CA ARG A 260 -29.82 18.16 -8.81
C ARG A 260 -30.68 17.00 -9.31
N THR A 261 -30.03 15.85 -9.48
CA THR A 261 -30.66 14.60 -9.93
C THR A 261 -30.09 13.46 -9.07
N ARG A 262 -30.98 12.61 -8.56
CA ARG A 262 -30.57 11.37 -7.90
C ARG A 262 -30.95 10.18 -8.77
N ALA A 263 -29.96 9.37 -9.12
CA ALA A 263 -30.19 8.09 -9.78
C ALA A 263 -30.08 6.96 -8.75
N THR A 264 -30.99 6.00 -8.79
CA THR A 264 -30.97 4.83 -7.92
C THR A 264 -30.58 3.60 -8.73
N ARG A 265 -29.77 2.73 -8.13
CA ARG A 265 -29.34 1.49 -8.78
C ARG A 265 -30.54 0.58 -9.03
N VAL A 266 -30.67 0.09 -10.25
CA VAL A 266 -31.61 -0.97 -10.57
C VAL A 266 -31.01 -2.28 -10.05
N ARG A 267 -31.71 -2.96 -9.13
CA ARG A 267 -31.30 -4.27 -8.67
C ARG A 267 -31.60 -5.30 -9.76
N PRO A 268 -30.70 -6.25 -10.03
CA PRO A 268 -30.94 -7.34 -10.97
C PRO A 268 -32.11 -8.22 -10.55
#